data_5cf8fccf622eac43edfd3b72559c2b8c
#
_entry.id   5cf8fccf622eac43edfd3b72559c2b8c
#
_cell.length_a   1.000
_cell.length_b   1.000
_cell.length_c   1.000
_cell.angle_alpha   90.00
_cell.angle_beta   90.00
_cell.angle_gamma   90.00
#
_symmetry.space_group_name_H-M   'P 1'
#
loop_
_entity.id
_entity.type
_entity.pdbx_description
1 polymer ?
#
loop_
_entity_poly.entity_id
_entity_poly.type
_entity_poly.pdbx_seq_one_letter_code
_entity_poly.pdbx_strand_id
1 'polypeptide(L)'
;MTALDPTTSTTSLDARHFAGGGGRPYEAALAAGAGRLRLAPARGAAVLPVPAGHSVLDVARYAGPADAVDVEVLRRARGPVLDVGCGPGRMVHAALRAGLPALGIDVSVAAVAVARDRGLPVLHRSVFGHVPVARGWGTVLLLDGNVGIGGDPSGLLARCAQLVAPWGAVVVETHPVAARDRAFEAVVTDDAGRRSLPFAWAEVGSDALALHASAAGLAVGSRWVRAGRTFVRLVPAR
;
A
#
# COMPACT_ATOMS: atom_id res chain seq x y z
N MET A 1 12.89 41.03 -12.80
CA MET A 1 11.64 40.26 -12.59
C MET A 1 11.69 39.09 -13.55
N THR A 2 12.34 38.01 -13.14
CA THR A 2 12.57 36.82 -13.97
C THR A 2 11.58 35.76 -13.51
N ALA A 3 10.66 35.39 -14.40
CA ALA A 3 9.66 34.38 -14.17
C ALA A 3 10.33 33.02 -13.99
N LEU A 4 10.05 32.33 -12.89
CA LEU A 4 10.43 30.94 -12.66
C LEU A 4 9.47 30.04 -13.46
N ASP A 5 10.05 29.30 -14.38
CA ASP A 5 9.39 28.31 -15.23
C ASP A 5 8.97 27.09 -14.38
N PRO A 6 7.67 26.68 -14.31
CA PRO A 6 7.20 25.59 -13.46
C PRO A 6 7.25 24.21 -14.14
N THR A 7 8.05 24.00 -15.17
CA THR A 7 8.18 22.72 -15.88
C THR A 7 9.45 21.96 -15.50
N THR A 8 9.56 21.56 -14.23
CA THR A 8 10.64 20.63 -13.83
C THR A 8 10.05 19.27 -13.49
N SER A 9 10.10 18.40 -14.47
CA SER A 9 10.35 16.94 -14.38
C SER A 9 9.50 16.13 -13.40
N THR A 10 8.20 15.98 -13.66
CA THR A 10 7.31 14.99 -13.01
C THR A 10 7.38 13.60 -13.71
N THR A 11 8.10 13.47 -14.80
CA THR A 11 7.93 12.34 -15.74
C THR A 11 8.75 11.08 -15.40
N SER A 12 9.70 11.12 -14.47
CA SER A 12 10.61 9.99 -14.23
C SER A 12 10.25 9.09 -13.04
N LEU A 13 9.45 9.54 -12.07
CA LEU A 13 9.01 8.73 -10.92
C LEU A 13 7.73 7.96 -11.21
N ASP A 14 6.90 8.44 -12.13
CA ASP A 14 5.56 7.90 -12.39
C ASP A 14 5.53 6.61 -13.22
N ALA A 15 6.59 6.25 -13.92
CA ALA A 15 6.60 5.09 -14.83
C ALA A 15 6.91 3.75 -14.13
N ARG A 16 7.39 3.75 -12.87
CA ARG A 16 7.89 2.56 -12.19
C ARG A 16 7.08 2.14 -10.96
N HIS A 17 5.85 2.55 -10.85
CA HIS A 17 4.95 2.11 -9.79
C HIS A 17 3.86 1.18 -10.33
N PHE A 18 3.14 0.51 -9.43
CA PHE A 18 2.10 -0.49 -9.70
C PHE A 18 1.09 -0.07 -10.79
N ALA A 19 0.73 1.20 -10.89
CA ALA A 19 -0.20 1.75 -11.87
C ALA A 19 0.49 2.56 -12.99
N GLY A 20 1.84 2.65 -13.01
CA GLY A 20 2.59 3.47 -13.97
C GLY A 20 2.73 2.79 -15.33
N GLY A 21 2.59 3.58 -16.39
CA GLY A 21 3.01 3.27 -17.76
C GLY A 21 2.40 2.03 -18.42
N GLY A 22 1.33 1.51 -17.95
CA GLY A 22 0.70 0.28 -18.42
C GLY A 22 -0.21 -0.33 -17.39
N GLY A 23 -0.74 0.48 -16.48
CA GLY A 23 -1.73 0.10 -15.48
C GLY A 23 -3.06 -0.42 -16.07
N ARG A 24 -3.09 -0.64 -17.39
CA ARG A 24 -4.26 -1.13 -18.13
C ARG A 24 -4.95 -2.34 -17.49
N PRO A 25 -4.25 -3.38 -16.96
CA PRO A 25 -4.94 -4.47 -16.29
C PRO A 25 -5.70 -4.00 -15.04
N TYR A 26 -5.07 -3.15 -14.22
CA TYR A 26 -5.69 -2.65 -13.00
C TYR A 26 -6.80 -1.64 -13.29
N GLU A 27 -6.58 -0.71 -14.21
CA GLU A 27 -7.58 0.26 -14.67
C GLU A 27 -8.82 -0.43 -15.25
N ALA A 28 -8.62 -1.45 -16.08
CA ALA A 28 -9.71 -2.21 -16.67
C ALA A 28 -10.50 -3.00 -15.60
N ALA A 29 -9.82 -3.59 -14.62
CA ALA A 29 -10.47 -4.28 -13.53
C ALA A 29 -11.25 -3.31 -12.62
N LEU A 30 -10.71 -2.11 -12.35
CA LEU A 30 -11.41 -1.06 -11.61
C LEU A 30 -12.66 -0.57 -12.37
N ALA A 31 -12.55 -0.33 -13.67
CA ALA A 31 -13.69 0.08 -14.50
C ALA A 31 -14.78 -0.97 -14.55
N ALA A 32 -14.42 -2.26 -14.53
CA ALA A 32 -15.37 -3.36 -14.44
C ALA A 32 -15.92 -3.59 -13.01
N GLY A 33 -15.36 -2.93 -11.99
CA GLY A 33 -15.71 -3.16 -10.58
C GLY A 33 -15.34 -4.56 -10.07
N ALA A 34 -14.63 -5.36 -10.88
CA ALA A 34 -14.22 -6.72 -10.58
C ALA A 34 -13.02 -7.12 -11.44
N GLY A 35 -12.28 -8.14 -11.01
CA GLY A 35 -11.18 -8.73 -11.77
C GLY A 35 -10.12 -9.32 -10.86
N ARG A 36 -9.45 -10.34 -11.36
CA ARG A 36 -8.29 -10.94 -10.70
C ARG A 36 -7.04 -10.54 -11.45
N LEU A 37 -6.06 -10.04 -10.73
CA LEU A 37 -4.77 -9.68 -11.28
C LEU A 37 -3.71 -10.59 -10.66
N ARG A 38 -2.79 -11.06 -11.48
CA ARG A 38 -1.66 -11.87 -11.04
C ARG A 38 -0.43 -11.00 -10.92
N LEU A 39 0.12 -10.89 -9.73
CA LEU A 39 1.42 -10.29 -9.48
C LEU A 39 2.50 -11.36 -9.68
N ALA A 40 3.47 -11.10 -10.54
CA ALA A 40 4.54 -12.04 -10.83
C ALA A 40 5.86 -11.27 -11.12
N PRO A 41 7.03 -11.94 -10.97
CA PRO A 41 8.29 -11.38 -11.41
C PRO A 41 8.27 -11.06 -12.91
N ALA A 42 8.87 -9.92 -13.30
CA ALA A 42 8.92 -9.45 -14.68
C ALA A 42 9.71 -10.39 -15.60
N ARG A 43 10.76 -11.03 -15.10
CA ARG A 43 11.63 -11.99 -15.80
C ARG A 43 11.89 -13.22 -14.90
N GLY A 44 11.84 -14.41 -15.48
CA GLY A 44 12.44 -15.70 -15.20
C GLY A 44 12.84 -16.12 -13.78
N ALA A 45 12.42 -15.47 -12.72
CA ALA A 45 12.60 -16.01 -11.39
C ALA A 45 11.68 -17.23 -11.26
N ALA A 46 12.24 -18.38 -10.89
CA ALA A 46 11.45 -19.53 -10.51
C ALA A 46 10.36 -19.07 -9.52
N VAL A 47 9.11 -19.25 -9.89
CA VAL A 47 7.99 -18.99 -8.99
C VAL A 47 8.13 -20.00 -7.87
N LEU A 48 8.77 -19.60 -6.77
CA LEU A 48 8.73 -20.40 -5.56
C LEU A 48 7.26 -20.63 -5.22
N PRO A 49 6.87 -21.84 -4.80
CA PRO A 49 5.49 -22.13 -4.45
C PRO A 49 5.02 -21.12 -3.41
N VAL A 50 4.21 -20.16 -3.84
CA VAL A 50 3.51 -19.26 -2.92
C VAL A 50 2.21 -19.98 -2.55
N PRO A 51 1.79 -19.94 -1.29
CA PRO A 51 0.47 -20.46 -0.93
C PRO A 51 -0.58 -19.90 -1.89
N ALA A 52 -1.45 -20.77 -2.39
CA ALA A 52 -2.47 -20.40 -3.36
C ALA A 52 -3.26 -19.17 -2.88
N GLY A 53 -3.27 -18.11 -3.70
CA GLY A 53 -4.01 -16.89 -3.41
C GLY A 53 -3.20 -15.63 -3.13
N HIS A 54 -1.89 -15.71 -2.80
CA HIS A 54 -1.10 -14.54 -2.41
C HIS A 54 -0.46 -13.77 -3.57
N SER A 55 -0.40 -14.34 -4.75
CA SER A 55 -0.01 -13.64 -5.98
C SER A 55 -1.22 -13.12 -6.78
N VAL A 56 -2.42 -13.25 -6.24
CA VAL A 56 -3.67 -12.81 -6.87
C VAL A 56 -4.21 -11.60 -6.12
N LEU A 57 -4.33 -10.50 -6.84
CA LEU A 57 -4.95 -9.26 -6.36
C LEU A 57 -6.42 -9.29 -6.76
N ASP A 58 -7.32 -9.29 -5.79
CA ASP A 58 -8.76 -9.28 -5.99
C ASP A 58 -9.28 -7.83 -6.01
N VAL A 59 -9.50 -7.30 -7.20
CA VAL A 59 -9.94 -5.91 -7.36
C VAL A 59 -11.37 -5.70 -6.83
N ALA A 60 -12.23 -6.72 -6.87
CA ALA A 60 -13.57 -6.64 -6.30
C ALA A 60 -13.51 -6.42 -4.78
N ARG A 61 -12.57 -7.09 -4.07
CA ARG A 61 -12.32 -6.87 -2.66
C ARG A 61 -11.83 -5.45 -2.38
N TYR A 62 -10.93 -4.90 -3.21
CA TYR A 62 -10.42 -3.55 -3.01
C TYR A 62 -11.48 -2.48 -3.25
N ALA A 63 -12.35 -2.70 -4.25
CA ALA A 63 -13.46 -1.81 -4.59
C ALA A 63 -14.68 -1.99 -3.67
N GLY A 64 -14.78 -3.12 -2.97
CA GLY A 64 -15.88 -3.47 -2.08
C GLY A 64 -15.83 -2.80 -0.71
N PRO A 65 -16.77 -3.14 0.19
CA PRO A 65 -16.76 -2.68 1.57
C PRO A 65 -15.64 -3.36 2.37
N ALA A 66 -15.23 -2.71 3.47
CA ALA A 66 -14.32 -3.31 4.44
C ALA A 66 -14.94 -4.56 5.07
N ASP A 67 -14.15 -5.62 5.15
CA ASP A 67 -14.56 -6.88 5.80
C ASP A 67 -14.37 -6.82 7.33
N ALA A 68 -14.71 -7.90 8.03
CA ALA A 68 -14.58 -8.00 9.48
C ALA A 68 -13.12 -7.90 9.95
N VAL A 69 -12.16 -8.32 9.13
CA VAL A 69 -10.73 -8.21 9.43
C VAL A 69 -10.27 -6.77 9.33
N ASP A 70 -10.69 -6.07 8.29
CA ASP A 70 -10.41 -4.65 8.08
C ASP A 70 -10.98 -3.79 9.22
N VAL A 71 -12.21 -4.09 9.65
CA VAL A 71 -12.84 -3.43 10.81
C VAL A 71 -12.04 -3.69 12.09
N GLU A 72 -11.50 -4.89 12.28
CA GLU A 72 -10.67 -5.18 13.44
C GLU A 72 -9.34 -4.40 13.42
N VAL A 73 -8.73 -4.22 12.25
CA VAL A 73 -7.54 -3.35 12.09
C VAL A 73 -7.88 -1.93 12.55
N LEU A 74 -9.02 -1.39 12.12
CA LEU A 74 -9.44 -0.03 12.48
C LEU A 74 -9.82 0.12 13.97
N ARG A 75 -10.34 -0.91 14.62
CA ARG A 75 -10.56 -0.90 16.09
C ARG A 75 -9.27 -0.74 16.89
N ARG A 76 -8.13 -1.15 16.32
CA ARG A 76 -6.80 -0.99 16.92
C ARG A 76 -6.10 0.28 16.47
N ALA A 77 -6.68 1.01 15.51
CA ALA A 77 -6.15 2.26 15.00
C ALA A 77 -6.47 3.44 15.93
N ARG A 78 -5.64 4.47 15.84
CA ARG A 78 -5.88 5.80 16.41
C ARG A 78 -5.88 6.80 15.28
N GLY A 79 -6.84 7.71 15.26
CA GLY A 79 -6.89 8.74 14.24
C GLY A 79 -5.92 9.89 14.50
N PRO A 80 -5.61 10.69 13.48
CA PRO A 80 -6.03 10.50 12.09
C PRO A 80 -5.32 9.30 11.42
N VAL A 81 -5.99 8.69 10.43
CA VAL A 81 -5.52 7.51 9.69
C VAL A 81 -5.02 7.92 8.31
N LEU A 82 -3.81 7.51 7.94
CA LEU A 82 -3.29 7.60 6.58
C LEU A 82 -3.29 6.21 5.95
N ASP A 83 -4.01 6.03 4.86
CA ASP A 83 -4.03 4.78 4.08
C ASP A 83 -3.09 4.92 2.87
N VAL A 84 -1.98 4.21 2.87
CA VAL A 84 -0.94 4.28 1.83
C VAL A 84 -1.18 3.20 0.79
N GLY A 85 -1.33 3.60 -0.48
CA GLY A 85 -1.80 2.71 -1.55
C GLY A 85 -3.27 2.37 -1.34
N CYS A 86 -4.09 3.38 -1.06
CA CYS A 86 -5.48 3.21 -0.63
C CYS A 86 -6.40 2.63 -1.71
N GLY A 87 -5.95 2.56 -2.96
CA GLY A 87 -6.77 2.11 -4.07
C GLY A 87 -8.09 2.89 -4.16
N PRO A 88 -9.23 2.21 -4.40
CA PRO A 88 -10.58 2.81 -4.46
C PRO A 88 -11.10 3.31 -3.10
N GLY A 89 -10.30 3.29 -2.02
CA GLY A 89 -10.60 3.92 -0.75
C GLY A 89 -11.37 3.07 0.26
N ARG A 90 -11.31 1.74 0.18
CA ARG A 90 -11.99 0.80 1.09
C ARG A 90 -11.71 1.12 2.56
N MET A 91 -10.44 1.26 2.93
CA MET A 91 -10.06 1.53 4.32
C MET A 91 -10.31 2.98 4.73
N VAL A 92 -10.18 3.94 3.82
CA VAL A 92 -10.55 5.33 4.07
C VAL A 92 -12.03 5.45 4.42
N HIS A 93 -12.92 4.82 3.60
CA HIS A 93 -14.35 4.80 3.87
C HIS A 93 -14.66 4.16 5.23
N ALA A 94 -14.06 3.02 5.53
CA ALA A 94 -14.30 2.32 6.79
C ALA A 94 -13.79 3.11 8.01
N ALA A 95 -12.65 3.78 7.91
CA ALA A 95 -12.12 4.64 8.97
C ALA A 95 -13.07 5.80 9.27
N LEU A 96 -13.55 6.51 8.23
CA LEU A 96 -14.53 7.59 8.39
C LEU A 96 -15.83 7.09 9.01
N ARG A 97 -16.33 5.92 8.60
CA ARG A 97 -17.51 5.26 9.21
C ARG A 97 -17.30 4.90 10.68
N ALA A 98 -16.07 4.61 11.09
CA ALA A 98 -15.68 4.36 12.48
C ALA A 98 -15.41 5.66 13.28
N GLY A 99 -15.66 6.85 12.71
CA GLY A 99 -15.44 8.13 13.37
C GLY A 99 -13.96 8.55 13.41
N LEU A 100 -13.08 7.91 12.65
CA LEU A 100 -11.67 8.28 12.57
C LEU A 100 -11.45 9.20 11.38
N PRO A 101 -10.91 10.42 11.56
CA PRO A 101 -10.43 11.22 10.44
C PRO A 101 -9.44 10.41 9.61
N ALA A 102 -9.60 10.39 8.30
CA ALA A 102 -8.78 9.57 7.42
C ALA A 102 -8.45 10.28 6.11
N LEU A 103 -7.29 9.95 5.52
CA LEU A 103 -6.86 10.37 4.20
C LEU A 103 -6.26 9.16 3.49
N GLY A 104 -6.59 8.97 2.22
CA GLY A 104 -5.93 8.01 1.36
C GLY A 104 -4.93 8.68 0.42
N ILE A 105 -3.86 7.98 0.09
CA ILE A 105 -2.93 8.35 -0.98
C ILE A 105 -2.73 7.17 -1.91
N ASP A 106 -2.77 7.41 -3.21
CA ASP A 106 -2.50 6.40 -4.23
C ASP A 106 -1.87 7.05 -5.47
N VAL A 107 -1.09 6.29 -6.21
CA VAL A 107 -0.45 6.71 -7.47
C VAL A 107 -1.29 6.36 -8.70
N SER A 108 -2.34 5.54 -8.55
CA SER A 108 -3.26 5.21 -9.62
C SER A 108 -4.31 6.30 -9.81
N VAL A 109 -4.24 7.00 -10.94
CA VAL A 109 -5.26 8.01 -11.33
C VAL A 109 -6.66 7.39 -11.31
N ALA A 110 -6.82 6.19 -11.86
CA ALA A 110 -8.11 5.50 -11.94
C ALA A 110 -8.65 5.14 -10.55
N ALA A 111 -7.81 4.62 -9.64
CA ALA A 111 -8.23 4.30 -8.28
C ALA A 111 -8.65 5.55 -7.51
N VAL A 112 -7.86 6.62 -7.63
CA VAL A 112 -8.17 7.92 -7.00
C VAL A 112 -9.48 8.51 -7.55
N ALA A 113 -9.74 8.40 -8.86
CA ALA A 113 -10.99 8.84 -9.45
C ALA A 113 -12.18 8.09 -8.83
N VAL A 114 -12.13 6.75 -8.78
CA VAL A 114 -13.18 5.92 -8.15
C VAL A 114 -13.41 6.31 -6.68
N ALA A 115 -12.34 6.56 -5.93
CA ALA A 115 -12.47 6.97 -4.53
C ALA A 115 -13.11 8.36 -4.38
N ARG A 116 -12.73 9.33 -5.23
CA ARG A 116 -13.29 10.68 -5.24
C ARG A 116 -14.74 10.72 -5.65
N ASP A 117 -15.15 9.91 -6.62
CA ASP A 117 -16.56 9.77 -7.03
C ASP A 117 -17.45 9.27 -5.89
N ARG A 118 -16.84 8.57 -4.90
CA ARG A 118 -17.50 8.16 -3.65
C ARG A 118 -17.44 9.22 -2.55
N GLY A 119 -16.91 10.42 -2.83
CA GLY A 119 -16.75 11.50 -1.86
C GLY A 119 -15.65 11.27 -0.82
N LEU A 120 -14.69 10.36 -1.08
CA LEU A 120 -13.64 10.06 -0.13
C LEU A 120 -12.46 11.04 -0.22
N PRO A 121 -11.84 11.44 0.90
CA PRO A 121 -10.64 12.27 0.92
C PRO A 121 -9.44 11.43 0.48
N VAL A 122 -9.11 11.49 -0.81
CA VAL A 122 -7.99 10.77 -1.41
C VAL A 122 -7.17 11.72 -2.29
N LEU A 123 -5.85 11.62 -2.20
CA LEU A 123 -4.90 12.37 -3.02
C LEU A 123 -4.20 11.43 -4.01
N HIS A 124 -4.12 11.88 -5.28
CA HIS A 124 -3.25 11.27 -6.27
C HIS A 124 -1.80 11.64 -5.93
N ARG A 125 -1.10 10.77 -5.21
CA ARG A 125 0.22 11.09 -4.66
C ARG A 125 1.00 9.86 -4.25
N SER A 126 2.32 9.90 -4.50
CA SER A 126 3.24 8.92 -3.95
C SER A 126 3.51 9.19 -2.46
N VAL A 127 3.66 8.13 -1.67
CA VAL A 127 4.08 8.21 -0.27
C VAL A 127 5.46 8.85 -0.11
N PHE A 128 6.33 8.70 -1.11
CA PHE A 128 7.67 9.30 -1.13
C PHE A 128 7.67 10.79 -1.45
N GLY A 129 6.54 11.33 -1.93
CA GLY A 129 6.36 12.75 -2.16
C GLY A 129 5.91 13.51 -0.91
N HIS A 130 5.42 14.73 -1.11
CA HIS A 130 4.88 15.52 -0.01
C HIS A 130 3.52 14.94 0.44
N VAL A 131 3.44 14.45 1.67
CA VAL A 131 2.21 14.00 2.33
C VAL A 131 1.84 15.02 3.41
N PRO A 132 0.58 15.50 3.47
CA PRO A 132 0.16 16.45 4.50
C PRO A 132 0.34 15.90 5.92
N VAL A 133 0.42 16.81 6.90
CA VAL A 133 0.41 16.48 8.34
C VAL A 133 1.55 15.53 8.74
N ALA A 134 2.79 15.84 8.31
CA ALA A 134 3.96 15.09 8.75
C ALA A 134 4.02 15.01 10.29
N ARG A 135 4.37 13.84 10.86
CA ARG A 135 4.38 13.53 12.30
C ARG A 135 3.04 13.73 13.01
N GLY A 136 1.92 13.75 12.28
CA GLY A 136 0.60 13.94 12.86
C GLY A 136 -0.34 12.74 12.70
N TRP A 137 0.05 11.71 11.93
CA TRP A 137 -0.78 10.55 11.70
C TRP A 137 -0.76 9.60 12.89
N GLY A 138 -1.93 9.35 13.50
CA GLY A 138 -2.07 8.41 14.61
C GLY A 138 -1.90 6.97 14.16
N THR A 139 -2.32 6.68 12.91
CA THR A 139 -2.09 5.38 12.28
C THR A 139 -1.76 5.56 10.80
N VAL A 140 -0.68 4.91 10.34
CA VAL A 140 -0.35 4.74 8.93
C VAL A 140 -0.61 3.29 8.56
N LEU A 141 -1.41 3.03 7.51
CA LEU A 141 -1.76 1.69 7.05
C LEU A 141 -0.92 1.31 5.82
N LEU A 142 -0.35 0.12 5.84
CA LEU A 142 0.28 -0.58 4.73
C LEU A 142 -0.37 -1.97 4.63
N LEU A 143 -1.54 -2.05 4.00
CA LEU A 143 -2.34 -3.27 3.88
C LEU A 143 -2.23 -3.88 2.48
N ASP A 144 -2.76 -5.09 2.31
CA ASP A 144 -2.84 -5.79 1.02
C ASP A 144 -1.48 -5.93 0.31
N GLY A 145 -0.38 -6.05 1.08
CA GLY A 145 0.97 -6.17 0.56
C GLY A 145 1.68 -4.84 0.28
N ASN A 146 1.09 -3.70 0.62
CA ASN A 146 1.63 -2.36 0.34
C ASN A 146 2.98 -2.06 1.02
N VAL A 147 3.44 -2.90 1.95
CA VAL A 147 4.82 -2.88 2.46
C VAL A 147 5.85 -3.08 1.33
N GLY A 148 5.42 -3.65 0.20
CA GLY A 148 6.23 -3.86 -1.00
C GLY A 148 6.39 -2.64 -1.90
N ILE A 149 5.67 -1.56 -1.68
CA ILE A 149 5.72 -0.35 -2.52
C ILE A 149 7.15 0.18 -2.66
N GLY A 150 7.60 0.35 -3.90
CA GLY A 150 8.93 0.86 -4.23
C GLY A 150 10.05 -0.18 -4.14
N GLY A 151 9.77 -1.42 -3.71
CA GLY A 151 10.77 -2.49 -3.65
C GLY A 151 11.83 -2.33 -2.54
N ASP A 152 11.70 -1.31 -1.70
CA ASP A 152 12.58 -1.04 -0.55
C ASP A 152 11.74 -0.89 0.73
N PRO A 153 11.48 -1.99 1.45
CA PRO A 153 10.70 -1.95 2.68
C PRO A 153 11.32 -1.08 3.78
N SER A 154 12.63 -1.05 3.90
CA SER A 154 13.31 -0.19 4.90
C SER A 154 13.10 1.28 4.59
N GLY A 155 13.29 1.70 3.35
CA GLY A 155 13.06 3.07 2.91
C GLY A 155 11.59 3.48 3.04
N LEU A 156 10.64 2.59 2.71
CA LEU A 156 9.21 2.85 2.90
C LEU A 156 8.86 3.00 4.38
N LEU A 157 9.35 2.12 5.24
CA LEU A 157 9.09 2.21 6.68
C LEU A 157 9.74 3.45 7.30
N ALA A 158 10.96 3.83 6.89
CA ALA A 158 11.59 5.08 7.30
C ALA A 158 10.74 6.30 6.90
N ARG A 159 10.14 6.25 5.70
CA ARG A 159 9.20 7.28 5.28
C ARG A 159 7.93 7.30 6.13
N CYS A 160 7.36 6.15 6.44
CA CYS A 160 6.20 6.05 7.35
C CYS A 160 6.54 6.56 8.77
N ALA A 161 7.76 6.31 9.27
CA ALA A 161 8.21 6.83 10.56
C ALA A 161 8.26 8.37 10.61
N GLN A 162 8.52 9.03 9.47
CA GLN A 162 8.45 10.49 9.36
C GLN A 162 7.01 11.04 9.36
N LEU A 163 6.04 10.22 8.96
CA LEU A 163 4.63 10.61 8.86
C LEU A 163 3.86 10.34 10.14
N VAL A 164 4.16 9.24 10.82
CA VAL A 164 3.47 8.82 12.03
C VAL A 164 3.79 9.75 13.21
N ALA A 165 2.79 10.02 14.04
CA ALA A 165 2.97 10.77 15.28
C ALA A 165 3.86 10.02 16.27
N PRO A 166 4.54 10.69 17.20
CA PRO A 166 5.38 10.02 18.21
C PRO A 166 4.63 8.98 19.07
N TRP A 167 3.34 9.13 19.22
CA TRP A 167 2.43 8.22 19.95
C TRP A 167 1.65 7.28 19.02
N GLY A 168 1.84 7.42 17.70
CA GLY A 168 1.11 6.68 16.68
C GLY A 168 1.72 5.32 16.38
N ALA A 169 1.28 4.74 15.26
CA ALA A 169 1.78 3.45 14.79
C ALA A 169 1.67 3.29 13.27
N VAL A 170 2.55 2.48 12.70
CA VAL A 170 2.40 1.93 11.35
C VAL A 170 1.82 0.52 11.49
N VAL A 171 0.70 0.23 10.84
CA VAL A 171 0.09 -1.10 10.80
C VAL A 171 0.38 -1.71 9.44
N VAL A 172 1.07 -2.83 9.44
CA VAL A 172 1.53 -3.51 8.23
C VAL A 172 0.85 -4.88 8.14
N GLU A 173 0.20 -5.16 7.01
CA GLU A 173 -0.15 -6.51 6.63
C GLU A 173 1.04 -7.16 5.94
N THR A 174 1.51 -8.29 6.48
CA THR A 174 2.72 -8.96 6.02
C THR A 174 2.39 -10.17 5.14
N HIS A 175 3.37 -10.62 4.37
CA HIS A 175 3.28 -11.90 3.68
C HIS A 175 3.04 -13.04 4.68
N PRO A 176 2.22 -14.07 4.35
CA PRO A 176 1.90 -15.16 5.28
C PRO A 176 3.10 -16.05 5.65
N VAL A 177 4.11 -16.14 4.77
CA VAL A 177 5.37 -16.80 5.10
C VAL A 177 6.22 -15.83 5.91
N ALA A 178 6.37 -16.09 7.21
CA ALA A 178 6.97 -15.17 8.17
C ALA A 178 8.43 -14.77 7.81
N ALA A 179 9.22 -15.69 7.28
CA ALA A 179 10.60 -15.46 6.87
C ALA A 179 10.73 -14.88 5.43
N ARG A 180 9.62 -14.57 4.75
CA ARG A 180 9.68 -14.00 3.40
C ARG A 180 10.38 -12.64 3.44
N ASP A 181 11.43 -12.50 2.62
CA ASP A 181 12.12 -11.23 2.39
C ASP A 181 12.67 -11.22 0.97
N ARG A 182 11.99 -10.52 0.07
CA ARG A 182 12.34 -10.53 -1.34
C ARG A 182 11.94 -9.22 -2.02
N ALA A 183 12.88 -8.54 -2.66
CA ALA A 183 12.65 -7.46 -3.60
C ALA A 183 12.83 -7.92 -5.04
N PHE A 184 11.98 -7.47 -5.96
CA PHE A 184 12.02 -7.87 -7.37
C PHE A 184 11.29 -6.86 -8.27
N GLU A 185 11.60 -6.90 -9.56
CA GLU A 185 10.75 -6.26 -10.56
C GLU A 185 9.50 -7.11 -10.77
N ALA A 186 8.35 -6.54 -10.51
CA ALA A 186 7.05 -7.18 -10.66
C ALA A 186 6.31 -6.70 -11.91
N VAL A 187 5.37 -7.51 -12.37
CA VAL A 187 4.33 -7.13 -13.33
C VAL A 187 2.99 -7.64 -12.85
N VAL A 188 1.93 -6.95 -13.24
CA VAL A 188 0.55 -7.41 -13.08
C VAL A 188 0.02 -7.89 -14.42
N THR A 189 -0.67 -9.02 -14.40
CA THR A 189 -1.34 -9.58 -15.59
C THR A 189 -2.77 -9.89 -15.23
N ASP A 190 -3.73 -9.58 -16.11
CA ASP A 190 -5.12 -9.99 -15.98
C ASP A 190 -5.42 -11.29 -16.73
N ASP A 191 -6.66 -11.77 -16.58
CA ASP A 191 -7.11 -13.01 -17.25
C ASP A 191 -7.24 -12.86 -18.78
N ALA A 192 -7.24 -11.63 -19.30
CA ALA A 192 -7.19 -11.36 -20.76
C ALA A 192 -5.75 -11.30 -21.29
N GLY A 193 -4.73 -11.53 -20.45
CA GLY A 193 -3.32 -11.50 -20.84
C GLY A 193 -2.74 -10.10 -20.97
N ARG A 194 -3.46 -9.03 -20.59
CA ARG A 194 -2.92 -7.69 -20.55
C ARG A 194 -1.90 -7.61 -19.41
N ARG A 195 -0.78 -6.97 -19.67
CA ARG A 195 0.36 -6.90 -18.74
C ARG A 195 0.76 -5.45 -18.47
N SER A 196 1.07 -5.14 -17.23
CA SER A 196 1.65 -3.85 -16.86
C SER A 196 3.11 -3.72 -17.32
N LEU A 197 3.66 -2.51 -17.28
CA LEU A 197 5.11 -2.33 -17.26
C LEU A 197 5.69 -2.90 -15.95
N PRO A 198 6.99 -3.29 -15.97
CA PRO A 198 7.68 -3.70 -14.75
C PRO A 198 7.77 -2.56 -13.73
N PHE A 199 7.58 -2.89 -12.45
CA PHE A 199 7.74 -1.96 -11.33
C PHE A 199 8.43 -2.65 -10.14
N ALA A 200 9.10 -1.85 -9.30
CA ALA A 200 9.78 -2.36 -8.12
C ALA A 200 8.75 -2.75 -7.03
N TRP A 201 8.90 -3.94 -6.49
CA TRP A 201 8.04 -4.50 -5.46
C TRP A 201 8.81 -5.35 -4.47
N ALA A 202 8.28 -5.50 -3.25
CA ALA A 202 8.82 -6.44 -2.27
C ALA A 202 7.71 -7.28 -1.63
N GLU A 203 8.09 -8.46 -1.15
CA GLU A 203 7.27 -9.33 -0.29
C GLU A 203 7.99 -9.50 1.04
N VAL A 204 7.33 -9.12 2.14
CA VAL A 204 7.93 -9.11 3.47
C VAL A 204 7.03 -9.84 4.45
N GLY A 205 7.57 -10.88 5.06
CA GLY A 205 6.94 -11.61 6.17
C GLY A 205 7.21 -10.94 7.50
N SER A 206 6.51 -11.42 8.53
CA SER A 206 6.52 -10.77 9.83
C SER A 206 7.87 -10.81 10.56
N ASP A 207 8.73 -11.79 10.28
CA ASP A 207 10.06 -11.89 10.92
C ASP A 207 11.05 -10.96 10.21
N ALA A 208 11.05 -10.94 8.89
CA ALA A 208 11.85 -10.00 8.10
C ALA A 208 11.43 -8.54 8.35
N LEU A 209 10.14 -8.29 8.52
CA LEU A 209 9.63 -6.94 8.81
C LEU A 209 10.26 -6.34 10.07
N ALA A 210 10.57 -7.14 11.09
CA ALA A 210 11.20 -6.64 12.32
C ALA A 210 12.59 -6.04 12.06
N LEU A 211 13.36 -6.62 11.13
CA LEU A 211 14.67 -6.10 10.73
C LEU A 211 14.53 -4.78 9.96
N HIS A 212 13.63 -4.74 8.97
CA HIS A 212 13.34 -3.52 8.22
C HIS A 212 12.83 -2.40 9.12
N ALA A 213 11.97 -2.72 10.09
CA ALA A 213 11.43 -1.76 11.05
C ALA A 213 12.52 -1.18 11.94
N SER A 214 13.43 -2.02 12.46
CA SER A 214 14.57 -1.56 13.26
C SER A 214 15.46 -0.60 12.49
N ALA A 215 15.78 -0.90 11.23
CA ALA A 215 16.56 -0.02 10.36
C ALA A 215 15.86 1.33 10.10
N ALA A 216 14.52 1.35 10.17
CA ALA A 216 13.68 2.54 9.97
C ALA A 216 13.39 3.34 11.26
N GLY A 217 13.99 2.98 12.40
CA GLY A 217 13.72 3.62 13.70
C GLY A 217 12.33 3.27 14.27
N LEU A 218 11.79 2.11 13.90
CA LEU A 218 10.54 1.57 14.41
C LEU A 218 10.78 0.27 15.18
N ALA A 219 9.94 -0.01 16.16
CA ALA A 219 9.95 -1.25 16.93
C ALA A 219 8.63 -2.00 16.79
N VAL A 220 8.67 -3.32 16.88
CA VAL A 220 7.45 -4.14 16.92
C VAL A 220 6.73 -3.94 18.24
N GLY A 221 5.55 -3.34 18.19
CA GLY A 221 4.68 -3.14 19.34
C GLY A 221 3.75 -4.32 19.59
N SER A 222 3.17 -4.90 18.55
CA SER A 222 2.32 -6.09 18.63
C SER A 222 2.19 -6.78 17.28
N ARG A 223 1.82 -8.08 17.32
CA ARG A 223 1.52 -8.90 16.14
C ARG A 223 0.20 -9.64 16.39
N TRP A 224 -0.61 -9.81 15.36
CA TRP A 224 -1.82 -10.65 15.44
C TRP A 224 -2.12 -11.29 14.08
N VAL A 225 -2.89 -12.37 14.14
CA VAL A 225 -3.41 -13.07 12.96
C VAL A 225 -4.93 -13.06 13.00
N ARG A 226 -5.56 -12.79 11.87
CA ARG A 226 -7.01 -12.86 11.72
C ARG A 226 -7.37 -13.40 10.34
N ALA A 227 -8.15 -14.46 10.30
CA ALA A 227 -8.57 -15.13 9.07
C ALA A 227 -7.40 -15.40 8.09
N GLY A 228 -6.26 -15.88 8.61
CA GLY A 228 -5.07 -16.18 7.82
C GLY A 228 -4.22 -14.96 7.38
N ARG A 229 -4.65 -13.74 7.68
CA ARG A 229 -3.89 -12.51 7.44
C ARG A 229 -3.07 -12.15 8.67
N THR A 230 -1.80 -11.83 8.48
CA THR A 230 -0.87 -11.46 9.56
C THR A 230 -0.61 -9.97 9.55
N PHE A 231 -0.78 -9.36 10.70
CA PHE A 231 -0.58 -7.92 10.90
C PHE A 231 0.48 -7.66 11.96
N VAL A 232 1.27 -6.63 11.74
CA VAL A 232 2.26 -6.14 12.70
C VAL A 232 2.02 -4.65 12.93
N ARG A 233 1.92 -4.27 14.20
CA ARG A 233 1.88 -2.87 14.63
C ARG A 233 3.29 -2.43 15.00
N LEU A 234 3.83 -1.49 14.27
CA LEU A 234 5.12 -0.87 14.50
C LEU A 234 4.91 0.48 15.20
N VAL A 235 5.77 0.79 16.16
CA VAL A 235 5.75 2.06 16.90
C VAL A 235 7.11 2.74 16.77
N PRO A 236 7.21 4.09 16.85
CA PRO A 236 8.50 4.75 16.94
C PRO A 236 9.36 4.15 18.05
N ALA A 237 10.61 3.83 17.72
CA ALA A 237 11.58 3.38 18.73
C ALA A 237 11.87 4.53 19.72
N ARG A 238 12.03 4.19 21.01
CA ARG A 238 12.34 5.15 22.07
C ARG A 238 13.82 5.49 22.08
#